data_0a2da97177a8674e13c640e93debef92
#
_entry.id   0a2da97177a8674e13c640e93debef92
#
_cell.length_a   1.000
_cell.length_b   1.000
_cell.length_c   1.000
_cell.angle_alpha   90.00
_cell.angle_beta   90.00
_cell.angle_gamma   90.00
#
_symmetry.space_group_name_H-M   'P 1'
#
loop_
_entity.id
_entity.type
_entity.pdbx_description
1 polymer ?
#
loop_
_entity_poly.entity_id
_entity_poly.type
_entity_poly.pdbx_seq_one_letter_code
_entity_poly.pdbx_strand_id
1 'polypeptide(L)'
;MGDRFMDHDYTRINARIWDAWAQNGCCWTVPVSHETYVQAQEGRWDVLLTPCKAVPHDWFRPSLTAGRLDGVRLLGLASGGGQQMPVFAALGADVTILDYSDRQLESERQIAAREGYAIEIVQADMTRPLPFPDEHFDLIFHPVSNCYVEQVDPIWRECHRVLKPGGVLLSGLDNGFNFIVEDPTVRPMVIANQLPFNPLKMPEGRLEQMVANDDGVQFSHTLEEQIGGQLRAGLVLTDVYEDTDNEPDAIADNIPAYWATRAVKPVIRDGWTCFRRYDDA
;
A
#
# COMPACT_ATOMS: atom_id res chain seq x y z
N MET A 1 19.48 -22.14 23.41
CA MET A 1 20.05 -21.47 22.22
C MET A 1 18.91 -21.01 21.30
N GLY A 2 17.90 -20.37 21.88
CA GLY A 2 16.63 -20.03 21.26
C GLY A 2 16.20 -18.61 21.54
N ASP A 3 17.05 -17.62 21.17
CA ASP A 3 16.71 -16.21 21.48
C ASP A 3 17.31 -15.25 20.43
N ARG A 4 17.36 -15.65 19.16
CA ARG A 4 18.02 -14.86 18.09
C ARG A 4 17.10 -14.23 17.06
N PHE A 5 15.80 -14.51 17.07
CA PHE A 5 14.83 -13.87 16.16
C PHE A 5 13.66 -13.32 16.96
N MET A 6 13.97 -12.52 18.00
CA MET A 6 12.96 -11.86 18.81
C MET A 6 12.40 -10.64 18.06
N ASP A 7 11.18 -10.77 17.65
CA ASP A 7 10.05 -9.82 17.60
C ASP A 7 10.14 -8.52 16.78
N HIS A 8 11.29 -8.05 16.29
CA HIS A 8 11.38 -6.75 15.61
C HIS A 8 12.29 -6.67 14.39
N ASP A 9 12.86 -7.76 13.94
CA ASP A 9 13.87 -7.73 12.86
C ASP A 9 13.32 -8.02 11.47
N TYR A 10 12.08 -8.55 11.35
CA TYR A 10 11.53 -8.87 10.04
C TYR A 10 11.26 -7.62 9.19
N THR A 11 10.88 -6.50 9.78
CA THR A 11 10.67 -5.25 9.03
C THR A 11 11.98 -4.73 8.45
N ARG A 12 13.09 -4.87 9.16
CA ARG A 12 14.44 -4.56 8.65
C ARG A 12 14.90 -5.54 7.58
N ILE A 13 14.57 -6.82 7.75
CA ILE A 13 14.83 -7.83 6.71
C ILE A 13 14.10 -7.44 5.44
N ASN A 14 12.81 -7.14 5.53
CA ASN A 14 12.00 -6.71 4.39
C ASN A 14 12.55 -5.43 3.74
N ALA A 15 12.96 -4.42 4.52
CA ALA A 15 13.57 -3.22 3.97
C ALA A 15 14.83 -3.52 3.13
N ARG A 16 15.72 -4.42 3.60
CA ARG A 16 16.92 -4.84 2.84
C ARG A 16 16.56 -5.62 1.57
N ILE A 17 15.54 -6.45 1.63
CA ILE A 17 15.08 -7.21 0.46
C ILE A 17 14.50 -6.25 -0.59
N TRP A 18 13.70 -5.28 -0.18
CA TRP A 18 13.23 -4.22 -1.07
C TRP A 18 14.37 -3.37 -1.64
N ASP A 19 15.43 -3.11 -0.85
CA ASP A 19 16.64 -2.45 -1.34
C ASP A 19 17.32 -3.29 -2.43
N ALA A 20 17.42 -4.60 -2.24
CA ALA A 20 18.01 -5.51 -3.22
C ALA A 20 17.13 -5.59 -4.50
N TRP A 21 15.82 -5.69 -4.36
CA TRP A 21 14.89 -5.67 -5.50
C TRP A 21 14.97 -4.37 -6.30
N ALA A 22 15.07 -3.22 -5.63
CA ALA A 22 15.26 -1.95 -6.29
C ALA A 22 16.59 -1.88 -7.06
N GLN A 23 17.66 -2.43 -6.52
CA GLN A 23 18.97 -2.51 -7.20
C GLN A 23 18.94 -3.43 -8.43
N ASN A 24 18.14 -4.49 -8.39
CA ASN A 24 18.02 -5.48 -9.45
C ASN A 24 16.94 -5.15 -10.48
N GLY A 25 16.26 -4.00 -10.35
CA GLY A 25 15.25 -3.53 -11.31
C GLY A 25 13.96 -4.36 -11.30
N CYS A 26 13.54 -4.85 -10.13
CA CYS A 26 12.25 -5.50 -9.97
C CYS A 26 11.13 -4.56 -10.45
N CYS A 27 10.16 -5.08 -11.17
CA CYS A 27 9.08 -4.28 -11.79
C CYS A 27 8.32 -3.40 -10.79
N TRP A 28 8.18 -3.84 -9.55
CA TRP A 28 7.54 -3.10 -8.45
C TRP A 28 8.38 -1.95 -7.89
N THR A 29 9.60 -1.77 -8.39
CA THR A 29 10.54 -0.73 -7.94
C THR A 29 10.96 0.21 -9.05
N VAL A 30 10.44 0.03 -10.28
CA VAL A 30 10.79 0.85 -11.44
C VAL A 30 10.01 2.17 -11.39
N PRO A 31 10.71 3.31 -11.30
CA PRO A 31 10.04 4.61 -11.26
C PRO A 31 9.35 4.95 -12.58
N VAL A 32 8.34 5.82 -12.53
CA VAL A 32 7.69 6.31 -13.75
C VAL A 32 8.65 7.12 -14.64
N SER A 33 8.40 7.08 -15.94
CA SER A 33 9.17 7.83 -16.93
C SER A 33 8.86 9.34 -16.85
N HIS A 34 9.72 10.17 -17.44
CA HIS A 34 9.42 11.60 -17.67
C HIS A 34 8.14 11.80 -18.49
N GLU A 35 7.93 10.96 -19.50
CA GLU A 35 6.72 11.01 -20.33
C GLU A 35 5.46 10.79 -19.50
N THR A 36 5.45 9.81 -18.60
CA THR A 36 4.32 9.54 -17.69
C THR A 36 4.03 10.75 -16.79
N TYR A 37 5.08 11.40 -16.27
CA TYR A 37 4.94 12.62 -15.47
C TYR A 37 4.28 13.76 -16.27
N VAL A 38 4.74 14.01 -17.50
CA VAL A 38 4.17 15.04 -18.38
C VAL A 38 2.73 14.71 -18.75
N GLN A 39 2.43 13.45 -19.08
CA GLN A 39 1.06 13.01 -19.37
C GLN A 39 0.12 13.27 -18.17
N ALA A 40 0.59 13.03 -16.95
CA ALA A 40 -0.17 13.31 -15.74
C ALA A 40 -0.46 14.83 -15.58
N GLN A 41 0.52 15.71 -15.89
CA GLN A 41 0.29 17.17 -15.91
C GLN A 41 -0.79 17.57 -16.91
N GLU A 42 -0.94 16.84 -18.01
CA GLU A 42 -1.96 17.05 -19.05
C GLU A 42 -3.31 16.37 -18.71
N GLY A 43 -3.43 15.74 -17.53
CA GLY A 43 -4.65 15.08 -17.07
C GLY A 43 -4.84 13.64 -17.57
N ARG A 44 -3.81 13.04 -18.16
CA ARG A 44 -3.80 11.61 -18.57
C ARG A 44 -2.93 10.83 -17.61
N TRP A 45 -3.54 10.12 -16.69
CA TRP A 45 -2.83 9.41 -15.63
C TRP A 45 -3.62 8.21 -15.13
N ASP A 46 -2.90 7.22 -14.68
CA ASP A 46 -3.40 6.09 -13.92
C ASP A 46 -2.41 5.74 -12.81
N VAL A 47 -2.91 5.18 -11.71
CA VAL A 47 -2.11 4.64 -10.61
C VAL A 47 -2.70 3.32 -10.16
N LEU A 48 -1.84 2.46 -9.60
CA LEU A 48 -2.21 1.12 -9.19
C LEU A 48 -2.11 0.98 -7.67
N LEU A 49 -3.15 0.44 -7.04
CA LEU A 49 -3.12 -0.08 -5.66
C LEU A 49 -2.79 -1.57 -5.64
N THR A 50 -3.18 -2.26 -6.68
CA THR A 50 -3.09 -3.71 -6.91
C THR A 50 -2.40 -3.95 -8.26
N PRO A 51 -1.95 -5.17 -8.60
CA PRO A 51 -1.02 -5.38 -9.71
C PRO A 51 -1.46 -4.88 -11.09
N CYS A 52 -2.76 -4.95 -11.43
CA CYS A 52 -3.20 -4.78 -12.81
C CYS A 52 -4.19 -3.65 -13.02
N LYS A 53 -5.09 -3.43 -12.06
CA LYS A 53 -6.26 -2.58 -12.25
C LYS A 53 -5.99 -1.15 -11.79
N ALA A 54 -6.18 -0.19 -12.71
CA ALA A 54 -6.10 1.22 -12.37
C ALA A 54 -7.19 1.62 -11.37
N VAL A 55 -6.81 2.47 -10.42
CA VAL A 55 -7.75 3.02 -9.44
C VAL A 55 -8.74 3.95 -10.15
N PRO A 56 -10.06 3.77 -9.98
CA PRO A 56 -11.04 4.69 -10.54
C PRO A 56 -10.78 6.15 -10.09
N HIS A 57 -10.79 7.11 -11.00
CA HIS A 57 -10.48 8.50 -10.67
C HIS A 57 -11.47 9.13 -9.67
N ASP A 58 -12.72 8.67 -9.65
CA ASP A 58 -13.73 9.13 -8.68
C ASP A 58 -13.44 8.68 -7.24
N TRP A 59 -12.58 7.66 -7.05
CA TRP A 59 -12.11 7.27 -5.72
C TRP A 59 -11.27 8.34 -5.03
N PHE A 60 -10.65 9.24 -5.79
CA PHE A 60 -9.88 10.37 -5.25
C PHE A 60 -10.75 11.55 -4.81
N ARG A 61 -12.07 11.49 -5.03
CA ARG A 61 -12.98 12.54 -4.53
C ARG A 61 -13.20 12.43 -3.01
N PRO A 62 -13.40 13.55 -2.30
CA PRO A 62 -13.57 14.90 -2.83
C PRO A 62 -12.26 15.65 -3.15
N SER A 63 -11.08 15.05 -2.89
CA SER A 63 -9.78 15.70 -3.09
C SER A 63 -9.50 16.02 -4.56
N LEU A 64 -9.90 15.14 -5.49
CA LEU A 64 -9.76 15.37 -6.93
C LEU A 64 -10.84 16.36 -7.41
N THR A 65 -10.42 17.56 -7.78
CA THR A 65 -11.31 18.63 -8.28
C THR A 65 -10.83 19.10 -9.65
N ALA A 66 -11.72 19.13 -10.63
CA ALA A 66 -11.41 19.49 -12.02
C ALA A 66 -10.21 18.71 -12.61
N GLY A 67 -10.03 17.44 -12.22
CA GLY A 67 -8.93 16.59 -12.66
C GLY A 67 -7.59 16.88 -11.97
N ARG A 68 -7.55 17.67 -10.90
CA ARG A 68 -6.34 18.06 -10.19
C ARG A 68 -6.45 17.82 -8.68
N LEU A 69 -5.29 17.75 -8.05
CA LEU A 69 -5.12 17.57 -6.60
C LEU A 69 -4.46 18.80 -5.94
N ASP A 70 -4.66 20.00 -6.52
CA ASP A 70 -4.00 21.21 -6.03
C ASP A 70 -4.30 21.47 -4.54
N GLY A 71 -3.24 21.58 -3.73
CA GLY A 71 -3.32 21.81 -2.28
C GLY A 71 -3.79 20.63 -1.44
N VAL A 72 -3.91 19.44 -2.03
CA VAL A 72 -4.22 18.18 -1.33
C VAL A 72 -2.95 17.64 -0.67
N ARG A 73 -2.97 17.49 0.65
CA ARG A 73 -1.89 16.79 1.37
C ARG A 73 -2.08 15.29 1.22
N LEU A 74 -1.16 14.66 0.51
CA LEU A 74 -1.24 13.24 0.18
C LEU A 74 -0.07 12.49 0.81
N LEU A 75 -0.39 11.42 1.54
CA LEU A 75 0.59 10.46 2.06
C LEU A 75 0.63 9.21 1.19
N GLY A 76 1.81 8.90 0.63
CA GLY A 76 2.14 7.56 0.16
C GLY A 76 2.65 6.74 1.36
N LEU A 77 1.89 5.73 1.77
CA LEU A 77 2.25 4.87 2.90
C LEU A 77 2.79 3.53 2.39
N ALA A 78 4.07 3.25 2.66
CA ALA A 78 4.81 2.12 2.10
C ALA A 78 4.61 2.03 0.56
N SER A 79 4.87 3.14 -0.11
CA SER A 79 4.60 3.38 -1.53
C SER A 79 5.82 4.00 -2.22
N GLY A 80 7.02 3.68 -1.74
CA GLY A 80 8.27 4.16 -2.30
C GLY A 80 8.55 3.61 -3.70
N GLY A 81 9.61 4.14 -4.35
CA GLY A 81 10.04 3.68 -5.66
C GLY A 81 9.75 4.61 -6.83
N GLY A 82 9.05 5.73 -6.60
CA GLY A 82 8.78 6.71 -7.66
C GLY A 82 7.71 6.28 -8.66
N GLN A 83 6.74 5.48 -8.24
CA GLN A 83 5.68 4.99 -9.13
C GLN A 83 4.40 5.83 -9.04
N GLN A 84 3.97 6.23 -7.84
CA GLN A 84 2.70 6.92 -7.64
C GLN A 84 2.90 8.40 -7.24
N MET A 85 3.86 8.69 -6.36
CA MET A 85 4.06 10.07 -5.86
C MET A 85 4.38 11.07 -6.96
N PRO A 86 5.19 10.75 -8.00
CA PRO A 86 5.40 11.67 -9.12
C PRO A 86 4.12 12.02 -9.87
N VAL A 87 3.22 11.03 -10.05
CA VAL A 87 1.92 11.27 -10.71
C VAL A 87 1.07 12.24 -9.89
N PHE A 88 0.98 12.03 -8.58
CA PHE A 88 0.22 12.91 -7.69
C PHE A 88 0.81 14.32 -7.61
N ALA A 89 2.14 14.44 -7.60
CA ALA A 89 2.83 15.71 -7.65
C ALA A 89 2.55 16.45 -8.98
N ALA A 90 2.53 15.74 -10.11
CA ALA A 90 2.16 16.29 -11.42
C ALA A 90 0.72 16.84 -11.43
N LEU A 91 -0.18 16.24 -10.65
CA LEU A 91 -1.55 16.69 -10.46
C LEU A 91 -1.68 17.85 -9.45
N GLY A 92 -0.60 18.29 -8.79
CA GLY A 92 -0.56 19.42 -7.89
C GLY A 92 -0.72 19.08 -6.40
N ALA A 93 -0.65 17.81 -6.02
CA ALA A 93 -0.69 17.42 -4.61
C ALA A 93 0.60 17.81 -3.86
N ASP A 94 0.44 18.15 -2.58
CA ASP A 94 1.54 18.24 -1.62
C ASP A 94 1.85 16.80 -1.16
N VAL A 95 2.88 16.18 -1.77
CA VAL A 95 3.18 14.76 -1.56
C VAL A 95 4.17 14.54 -0.43
N THR A 96 3.82 13.60 0.44
CA THR A 96 4.69 13.02 1.47
C THR A 96 4.80 11.52 1.22
N ILE A 97 6.00 10.95 1.27
CA ILE A 97 6.24 9.51 1.20
C ILE A 97 6.82 8.99 2.50
N LEU A 98 6.23 7.92 3.02
CA LEU A 98 6.79 7.13 4.10
C LEU A 98 7.09 5.73 3.61
N ASP A 99 8.34 5.32 3.70
CA ASP A 99 8.80 3.98 3.38
C ASP A 99 9.95 3.59 4.31
N TYR A 100 10.25 2.30 4.44
CA TYR A 100 11.34 1.85 5.28
C TYR A 100 12.59 1.48 4.47
N SER A 101 12.46 1.25 3.16
CA SER A 101 13.58 0.98 2.24
C SER A 101 14.29 2.28 1.84
N ASP A 102 15.59 2.34 2.11
CA ASP A 102 16.44 3.46 1.71
C ASP A 102 16.47 3.65 0.18
N ARG A 103 16.48 2.55 -0.58
CA ARG A 103 16.56 2.58 -2.04
C ARG A 103 15.26 3.06 -2.68
N GLN A 104 14.12 2.66 -2.13
CA GLN A 104 12.83 3.15 -2.57
C GLN A 104 12.71 4.67 -2.36
N LEU A 105 13.15 5.15 -1.21
CA LEU A 105 13.18 6.59 -0.92
C LEU A 105 14.21 7.36 -1.76
N GLU A 106 15.33 6.74 -2.10
CA GLU A 106 16.32 7.36 -3.01
C GLU A 106 15.75 7.51 -4.42
N SER A 107 14.98 6.52 -4.91
CA SER A 107 14.27 6.63 -6.18
C SER A 107 13.31 7.83 -6.18
N GLU A 108 12.57 8.06 -5.10
CA GLU A 108 11.71 9.24 -4.95
C GLU A 108 12.48 10.56 -5.04
N ARG A 109 13.65 10.66 -4.35
CA ARG A 109 14.51 11.86 -4.42
C ARG A 109 14.99 12.14 -5.83
N GLN A 110 15.41 11.08 -6.53
CA GLN A 110 15.93 11.21 -7.90
C GLN A 110 14.85 11.66 -8.87
N ILE A 111 13.64 11.11 -8.76
CA ILE A 111 12.52 11.52 -9.61
C ILE A 111 12.10 12.96 -9.29
N ALA A 112 11.95 13.30 -8.01
CA ALA A 112 11.60 14.67 -7.60
C ALA A 112 12.62 15.70 -8.12
N ALA A 113 13.91 15.38 -8.05
CA ALA A 113 14.97 16.22 -8.60
C ALA A 113 14.92 16.30 -10.13
N ARG A 114 14.63 15.19 -10.83
CA ARG A 114 14.50 15.12 -12.28
C ARG A 114 13.33 15.97 -12.80
N GLU A 115 12.18 15.86 -12.13
CA GLU A 115 10.94 16.51 -12.56
C GLU A 115 10.74 17.90 -11.94
N GLY A 116 11.52 18.26 -10.91
CA GLY A 116 11.51 19.59 -10.30
C GLY A 116 10.33 19.84 -9.36
N TYR A 117 9.75 18.83 -8.71
CA TYR A 117 8.72 18.99 -7.69
C TYR A 117 9.27 18.78 -6.27
N ALA A 118 8.57 19.34 -5.27
CA ALA A 118 8.88 19.12 -3.88
C ALA A 118 8.17 17.84 -3.36
N ILE A 119 8.87 17.08 -2.51
CA ILE A 119 8.34 15.91 -1.81
C ILE A 119 8.91 15.88 -0.40
N GLU A 120 8.08 15.59 0.59
CA GLU A 120 8.52 15.25 1.93
C GLU A 120 8.83 13.75 1.99
N ILE A 121 10.05 13.39 2.40
CA ILE A 121 10.52 12.01 2.44
C ILE A 121 10.79 11.61 3.89
N VAL A 122 10.06 10.61 4.37
CA VAL A 122 10.12 10.10 5.73
C VAL A 122 10.52 8.63 5.72
N GLN A 123 11.70 8.32 6.27
CA GLN A 123 12.09 6.94 6.50
C GLN A 123 11.55 6.48 7.84
N ALA A 124 10.55 5.60 7.82
CA ALA A 124 9.97 5.05 9.04
C ALA A 124 9.31 3.69 8.78
N ASP A 125 9.21 2.90 9.85
CA ASP A 125 8.50 1.62 9.88
C ASP A 125 7.02 1.88 10.15
N MET A 126 6.15 1.52 9.20
CA MET A 126 4.69 1.72 9.30
C MET A 126 4.02 0.88 10.39
N THR A 127 4.71 -0.09 10.99
CA THR A 127 4.22 -0.85 12.14
C THR A 127 4.32 -0.06 13.45
N ARG A 128 4.98 1.10 13.43
CA ARG A 128 5.14 2.03 14.56
C ARG A 128 4.20 3.21 14.40
N PRO A 129 3.97 3.99 15.48
CA PRO A 129 3.22 5.24 15.36
C PRO A 129 3.82 6.12 14.25
N LEU A 130 2.97 6.55 13.32
CA LEU A 130 3.41 7.38 12.20
C LEU A 130 3.85 8.76 12.71
N PRO A 131 5.00 9.30 12.24
CA PRO A 131 5.59 10.54 12.74
C PRO A 131 4.87 11.80 12.19
N PHE A 132 3.54 11.75 12.11
CA PHE A 132 2.72 12.83 11.63
C PHE A 132 1.68 13.25 12.68
N PRO A 133 1.25 14.53 12.67
CA PRO A 133 0.17 15.00 13.54
C PRO A 133 -1.17 14.33 13.18
N ASP A 134 -2.10 14.38 14.12
CA ASP A 134 -3.49 14.00 13.87
C ASP A 134 -4.08 14.91 12.79
N GLU A 135 -4.98 14.36 11.98
CA GLU A 135 -5.76 15.11 10.97
C GLU A 135 -4.91 15.94 10.00
N HIS A 136 -3.80 15.36 9.57
CA HIS A 136 -2.83 16.04 8.72
C HIS A 136 -3.10 15.89 7.22
N PHE A 137 -3.50 14.69 6.78
CA PHE A 137 -3.64 14.35 5.37
C PHE A 137 -5.09 14.35 4.89
N ASP A 138 -5.29 14.76 3.64
CA ASP A 138 -6.56 14.69 2.94
C ASP A 138 -6.76 13.33 2.28
N LEU A 139 -5.64 12.70 1.85
CA LEU A 139 -5.62 11.44 1.15
C LEU A 139 -4.42 10.59 1.61
N ILE A 140 -4.66 9.29 1.83
CA ILE A 140 -3.62 8.28 1.99
C ILE A 140 -3.72 7.30 0.85
N PHE A 141 -2.59 7.07 0.16
CA PHE A 141 -2.42 6.05 -0.87
C PHE A 141 -1.52 4.95 -0.34
N HIS A 142 -2.07 3.76 -0.17
CA HIS A 142 -1.42 2.62 0.47
C HIS A 142 -1.53 1.38 -0.43
N PRO A 143 -0.60 1.18 -1.40
CA PRO A 143 -0.62 0.02 -2.28
C PRO A 143 -0.38 -1.27 -1.51
N VAL A 144 -0.47 -2.42 -2.17
CA VAL A 144 -0.24 -3.72 -1.53
C VAL A 144 1.11 -3.74 -0.83
N SER A 145 1.09 -3.71 0.50
CA SER A 145 2.26 -3.72 1.36
C SER A 145 1.99 -4.35 2.74
N ASN A 146 0.72 -4.56 3.08
CA ASN A 146 0.34 -5.19 4.35
C ASN A 146 0.84 -6.63 4.47
N CYS A 147 1.10 -7.31 3.36
CA CYS A 147 1.72 -8.62 3.36
C CYS A 147 3.13 -8.64 3.97
N TYR A 148 3.77 -7.49 4.15
CA TYR A 148 5.08 -7.38 4.80
C TYR A 148 5.02 -7.05 6.30
N VAL A 149 3.83 -7.08 6.92
CA VAL A 149 3.67 -6.83 8.35
C VAL A 149 2.85 -7.92 9.03
N GLU A 150 3.19 -8.26 10.28
CA GLU A 150 2.48 -9.31 11.03
C GLU A 150 1.10 -8.85 11.53
N GLN A 151 0.94 -7.56 11.87
CA GLN A 151 -0.29 -7.01 12.45
C GLN A 151 -0.72 -5.74 11.73
N VAL A 152 -1.89 -5.74 11.12
CA VAL A 152 -2.42 -4.61 10.33
C VAL A 152 -3.32 -3.66 11.11
N ASP A 153 -3.94 -4.11 12.22
CA ASP A 153 -4.82 -3.25 13.04
C ASP A 153 -4.17 -1.92 13.52
N PRO A 154 -2.87 -1.89 13.91
CA PRO A 154 -2.20 -0.63 14.24
C PRO A 154 -2.12 0.33 13.05
N ILE A 155 -1.89 -0.19 11.85
CA ILE A 155 -1.79 0.60 10.62
C ILE A 155 -3.13 1.31 10.33
N TRP A 156 -4.25 0.58 10.45
CA TRP A 156 -5.58 1.15 10.24
C TRP A 156 -5.90 2.27 11.24
N ARG A 157 -5.52 2.09 12.52
CA ARG A 157 -5.69 3.13 13.55
C ARG A 157 -4.85 4.38 13.24
N GLU A 158 -3.61 4.21 12.80
CA GLU A 158 -2.74 5.32 12.44
C GLU A 158 -3.24 6.03 11.17
N CYS A 159 -3.68 5.29 10.14
CA CYS A 159 -4.32 5.89 8.98
C CYS A 159 -5.53 6.74 9.37
N HIS A 160 -6.41 6.22 10.22
CA HIS A 160 -7.54 7.00 10.74
C HIS A 160 -7.09 8.24 11.53
N ARG A 161 -6.05 8.10 12.38
CA ARG A 161 -5.55 9.22 13.20
C ARG A 161 -5.03 10.35 12.34
N VAL A 162 -4.18 10.05 11.35
CA VAL A 162 -3.52 11.08 10.54
C VAL A 162 -4.40 11.63 9.41
N LEU A 163 -5.49 10.95 9.04
CA LEU A 163 -6.47 11.48 8.09
C LEU A 163 -7.31 12.60 8.73
N LYS A 164 -7.57 13.65 7.97
CA LYS A 164 -8.57 14.66 8.30
C LYS A 164 -9.99 14.06 8.28
N PRO A 165 -10.94 14.61 9.04
CA PRO A 165 -12.37 14.31 8.84
C PRO A 165 -12.78 14.54 7.38
N GLY A 166 -13.39 13.57 6.74
CA GLY A 166 -13.71 13.55 5.31
C GLY A 166 -12.56 13.10 4.41
N GLY A 167 -11.37 12.85 4.98
CA GLY A 167 -10.22 12.34 4.25
C GLY A 167 -10.40 10.89 3.80
N VAL A 168 -9.69 10.49 2.76
CA VAL A 168 -9.84 9.21 2.06
C VAL A 168 -8.60 8.35 2.25
N LEU A 169 -8.82 7.08 2.57
CA LEU A 169 -7.81 6.01 2.50
C LEU A 169 -8.09 5.14 1.30
N LEU A 170 -7.11 5.01 0.42
CA LEU A 170 -7.09 4.07 -0.71
C LEU A 170 -6.08 2.98 -0.40
N SER A 171 -6.53 1.73 -0.28
CA SER A 171 -5.65 0.61 0.11
C SER A 171 -5.73 -0.54 -0.86
N GLY A 172 -4.56 -1.02 -1.32
CA GLY A 172 -4.40 -2.31 -1.97
C GLY A 172 -4.11 -3.41 -0.94
N LEU A 173 -4.72 -4.56 -1.11
CA LEU A 173 -4.70 -5.66 -0.15
C LEU A 173 -4.48 -6.99 -0.89
N ASP A 174 -3.61 -7.84 -0.34
CA ASP A 174 -3.58 -9.25 -0.67
C ASP A 174 -4.65 -9.98 0.15
N ASN A 175 -5.41 -10.86 -0.47
CA ASN A 175 -6.49 -11.60 0.21
C ASN A 175 -6.05 -12.97 0.77
N GLY A 176 -4.76 -13.28 0.67
CA GLY A 176 -4.14 -14.47 1.22
C GLY A 176 -4.09 -15.66 0.27
N PHE A 177 -4.77 -15.66 -0.86
CA PHE A 177 -4.75 -16.81 -1.78
C PHE A 177 -3.37 -17.08 -2.36
N ASN A 178 -2.51 -16.07 -2.53
CA ASN A 178 -1.14 -16.25 -2.98
C ASN A 178 -0.30 -17.14 -2.03
N PHE A 179 -0.70 -17.27 -0.77
CA PHE A 179 0.00 -18.05 0.24
C PHE A 179 -0.56 -19.46 0.44
N ILE A 180 -1.68 -19.83 -0.20
CA ILE A 180 -2.35 -21.12 0.04
C ILE A 180 -1.60 -22.30 -0.59
N VAL A 181 -0.81 -22.04 -1.62
CA VAL A 181 0.03 -23.02 -2.33
C VAL A 181 1.52 -22.79 -2.06
N GLU A 182 2.36 -23.80 -2.25
CA GLU A 182 3.82 -23.61 -2.21
C GLU A 182 4.38 -23.14 -3.55
N ASP A 183 3.83 -23.64 -4.64
CA ASP A 183 4.26 -23.31 -5.99
C ASP A 183 3.04 -23.07 -6.88
N PRO A 184 2.76 -21.80 -7.22
CA PRO A 184 1.61 -21.43 -8.05
C PRO A 184 1.78 -21.84 -9.52
N THR A 185 2.97 -22.28 -9.95
CA THR A 185 3.22 -22.73 -11.32
C THR A 185 2.79 -24.19 -11.55
N VAL A 186 2.62 -24.96 -10.48
CA VAL A 186 2.24 -26.38 -10.53
C VAL A 186 0.74 -26.57 -10.71
N ARG A 187 0.37 -27.50 -11.59
CA ARG A 187 -1.04 -27.89 -11.85
C ARG A 187 -1.22 -29.42 -11.68
N PRO A 188 -2.29 -29.89 -11.02
CA PRO A 188 -3.33 -29.10 -10.34
C PRO A 188 -2.76 -28.37 -9.10
N MET A 189 -3.37 -27.25 -8.71
CA MET A 189 -3.04 -26.58 -7.45
C MET A 189 -3.27 -27.51 -6.25
N VAL A 190 -2.32 -27.52 -5.32
CA VAL A 190 -2.44 -28.28 -4.07
C VAL A 190 -2.39 -27.28 -2.91
N ILE A 191 -3.40 -27.31 -2.07
CA ILE A 191 -3.41 -26.52 -0.83
C ILE A 191 -2.32 -27.08 0.10
N ALA A 192 -1.31 -26.26 0.37
CA ALA A 192 -0.14 -26.63 1.17
C ALA A 192 -0.11 -25.89 2.51
N ASN A 193 -0.63 -24.66 2.56
CA ASN A 193 -0.53 -23.82 3.73
C ASN A 193 -1.91 -23.48 4.32
N GLN A 194 -1.94 -23.31 5.63
CA GLN A 194 -3.11 -22.79 6.33
C GLN A 194 -3.10 -21.25 6.27
N LEU A 195 -4.29 -20.66 6.13
CA LEU A 195 -4.47 -19.21 6.25
C LEU A 195 -5.07 -18.85 7.63
N PRO A 196 -4.71 -17.68 8.22
CA PRO A 196 -3.70 -16.76 7.72
C PRO A 196 -2.29 -17.34 7.79
N PHE A 197 -1.50 -17.08 6.74
CA PHE A 197 -0.11 -17.50 6.65
C PHE A 197 0.77 -16.60 7.54
N ASN A 198 1.58 -17.23 8.40
CA ASN A 198 2.51 -16.51 9.27
C ASN A 198 3.82 -17.29 9.39
N PRO A 199 4.89 -16.87 8.70
CA PRO A 199 6.16 -17.58 8.68
C PRO A 199 6.87 -17.59 10.04
N LEU A 200 6.57 -16.64 10.95
CA LEU A 200 7.13 -16.60 12.30
C LEU A 200 6.57 -17.73 13.20
N LYS A 201 5.44 -18.33 12.82
CA LYS A 201 4.78 -19.44 13.52
C LYS A 201 5.01 -20.80 12.86
N MET A 202 5.78 -20.83 11.77
CA MET A 202 6.09 -22.06 11.04
C MET A 202 7.25 -22.83 11.69
N PRO A 203 7.45 -24.11 11.30
CA PRO A 203 8.59 -24.89 11.76
C PRO A 203 9.94 -24.20 11.51
N GLU A 204 10.89 -24.46 12.40
CA GLU A 204 12.26 -23.94 12.30
C GLU A 204 12.85 -24.22 10.91
N GLY A 205 13.53 -23.23 10.33
CA GLY A 205 14.14 -23.29 8.99
C GLY A 205 13.29 -22.72 7.85
N ARG A 206 11.96 -22.54 8.02
CA ARG A 206 11.12 -21.99 6.95
C ARG A 206 11.38 -20.48 6.74
N LEU A 207 11.47 -19.74 7.81
CA LEU A 207 11.78 -18.31 7.77
C LEU A 207 13.19 -18.07 7.17
N GLU A 208 14.18 -18.84 7.62
CA GLU A 208 15.54 -18.77 7.10
C GLU A 208 15.60 -19.07 5.60
N GLN A 209 14.79 -20.02 5.13
CA GLN A 209 14.70 -20.34 3.71
C GLN A 209 14.08 -19.20 2.91
N MET A 210 12.99 -18.58 3.39
CA MET A 210 12.37 -17.43 2.73
C MET A 210 13.35 -16.26 2.62
N VAL A 211 14.07 -15.96 3.71
CA VAL A 211 15.09 -14.91 3.71
C VAL A 211 16.26 -15.24 2.78
N ALA A 212 16.68 -16.50 2.72
CA ALA A 212 17.77 -16.94 1.84
C ALA A 212 17.39 -16.90 0.35
N ASN A 213 16.10 -17.01 0.04
CA ASN A 213 15.57 -16.92 -1.32
C ASN A 213 15.27 -15.47 -1.76
N ASP A 214 15.49 -14.47 -0.88
CA ASP A 214 15.08 -13.08 -1.09
C ASP A 214 13.55 -12.91 -1.33
N ASP A 215 12.71 -13.82 -0.81
CA ASP A 215 11.25 -13.77 -0.99
C ASP A 215 10.58 -12.73 -0.08
N GLY A 216 11.32 -12.17 0.89
CA GLY A 216 10.77 -11.34 1.95
C GLY A 216 10.03 -12.15 3.02
N VAL A 217 9.86 -11.55 4.18
CA VAL A 217 9.05 -12.12 5.26
C VAL A 217 7.62 -11.65 5.06
N GLN A 218 6.80 -12.52 4.46
CA GLN A 218 5.46 -12.18 4.05
C GLN A 218 4.41 -12.89 4.90
N PHE A 219 3.28 -12.21 5.10
CA PHE A 219 2.13 -12.64 5.90
C PHE A 219 0.86 -12.56 5.08
N SER A 220 -0.09 -13.43 5.32
CA SER A 220 -1.45 -13.18 4.88
C SER A 220 -2.34 -12.75 6.05
N HIS A 221 -3.39 -12.04 5.74
CA HIS A 221 -4.35 -11.53 6.73
C HIS A 221 -5.76 -11.96 6.39
N THR A 222 -6.56 -12.15 7.43
CA THR A 222 -7.97 -12.47 7.26
C THR A 222 -8.76 -11.26 6.76
N LEU A 223 -9.92 -11.50 6.16
CA LEU A 223 -10.90 -10.46 5.83
C LEU A 223 -11.26 -9.63 7.08
N GLU A 224 -11.33 -10.27 8.25
CA GLU A 224 -11.60 -9.59 9.52
C GLU A 224 -10.48 -8.61 9.90
N GLU A 225 -9.22 -8.94 9.66
CA GLU A 225 -8.07 -8.05 9.92
C GLU A 225 -8.00 -6.93 8.90
N GLN A 226 -8.17 -7.23 7.60
CA GLN A 226 -8.04 -6.25 6.53
C GLN A 226 -9.25 -5.30 6.45
N ILE A 227 -10.44 -5.86 6.34
CA ILE A 227 -11.68 -5.08 6.17
C ILE A 227 -12.26 -4.69 7.53
N GLY A 228 -12.43 -5.66 8.43
CA GLY A 228 -12.91 -5.41 9.79
C GLY A 228 -12.01 -4.48 10.57
N GLY A 229 -10.68 -4.53 10.35
CA GLY A 229 -9.70 -3.63 10.94
C GLY A 229 -9.94 -2.17 10.55
N GLN A 230 -10.18 -1.89 9.27
CA GLN A 230 -10.52 -0.53 8.80
C GLN A 230 -11.80 -0.02 9.48
N LEU A 231 -12.84 -0.87 9.55
CA LEU A 231 -14.12 -0.51 10.20
C LEU A 231 -13.93 -0.28 11.70
N ARG A 232 -13.19 -1.13 12.41
CA ARG A 232 -12.89 -0.96 13.85
C ARG A 232 -12.05 0.28 14.14
N ALA A 233 -11.20 0.69 13.22
CA ALA A 233 -10.45 1.94 13.32
C ALA A 233 -11.34 3.20 13.17
N GLY A 234 -12.62 3.04 12.78
CA GLY A 234 -13.56 4.14 12.60
C GLY A 234 -13.64 4.65 11.15
N LEU A 235 -13.02 3.96 10.22
CA LEU A 235 -13.16 4.24 8.79
C LEU A 235 -14.47 3.64 8.25
N VAL A 236 -15.01 4.20 7.20
CA VAL A 236 -16.19 3.71 6.51
C VAL A 236 -15.83 3.34 5.09
N LEU A 237 -15.98 2.07 4.76
CA LEU A 237 -15.80 1.57 3.40
C LEU A 237 -16.90 2.12 2.50
N THR A 238 -16.51 2.69 1.39
CA THR A 238 -17.43 3.28 0.42
C THR A 238 -17.38 2.60 -0.93
N ASP A 239 -16.28 1.88 -1.20
CA ASP A 239 -16.13 1.08 -2.43
C ASP A 239 -15.07 -0.01 -2.28
N VAL A 240 -15.10 -1.01 -3.16
CA VAL A 240 -14.15 -2.11 -3.25
C VAL A 240 -14.09 -2.64 -4.69
N TYR A 241 -12.90 -3.05 -5.16
CA TYR A 241 -12.77 -3.87 -6.35
C TYR A 241 -11.82 -5.05 -6.12
N GLU A 242 -11.94 -6.07 -6.95
CA GLU A 242 -11.03 -7.22 -7.01
C GLU A 242 -10.07 -7.07 -8.20
N ASP A 243 -8.86 -7.66 -8.04
CA ASP A 243 -7.81 -7.67 -9.04
C ASP A 243 -7.03 -9.00 -9.01
N THR A 244 -6.27 -9.24 -10.06
CA THR A 244 -5.40 -10.41 -10.19
C THR A 244 -3.96 -9.99 -10.45
N ASP A 245 -3.05 -10.95 -10.55
CA ASP A 245 -1.67 -10.70 -10.98
C ASP A 245 -1.54 -10.73 -12.51
N ASN A 246 -0.49 -10.12 -13.02
CA ASN A 246 -0.07 -10.21 -14.43
C ASN A 246 0.75 -11.45 -14.73
N GLU A 247 1.30 -12.11 -13.72
CA GLU A 247 2.11 -13.30 -13.92
C GLU A 247 1.20 -14.51 -14.18
N PRO A 248 1.44 -15.27 -15.25
CA PRO A 248 0.62 -16.41 -15.62
C PRO A 248 0.88 -17.60 -14.69
N ASP A 249 0.16 -17.68 -13.61
CA ASP A 249 0.22 -18.78 -12.66
C ASP A 249 -1.17 -19.38 -12.37
N ALA A 250 -1.22 -20.41 -11.52
CA ALA A 250 -2.46 -21.10 -11.22
C ALA A 250 -3.41 -20.26 -10.35
N ILE A 251 -2.89 -19.35 -9.56
CA ILE A 251 -3.70 -18.41 -8.76
C ILE A 251 -4.28 -17.35 -9.70
N ALA A 252 -3.42 -16.63 -10.42
CA ALA A 252 -3.81 -15.53 -11.30
C ALA A 252 -4.85 -15.95 -12.36
N ASP A 253 -4.73 -17.18 -12.90
CA ASP A 253 -5.67 -17.71 -13.89
C ASP A 253 -7.06 -18.03 -13.35
N ASN A 254 -7.22 -18.21 -12.02
CA ASN A 254 -8.42 -18.78 -11.43
C ASN A 254 -9.03 -17.94 -10.30
N ILE A 255 -8.24 -17.11 -9.63
CA ILE A 255 -8.63 -16.44 -8.38
C ILE A 255 -8.18 -14.97 -8.42
N PRO A 256 -9.08 -14.00 -8.19
CA PRO A 256 -8.66 -12.63 -7.92
C PRO A 256 -8.02 -12.58 -6.54
N ALA A 257 -6.68 -12.58 -6.49
CA ALA A 257 -5.93 -12.67 -5.24
C ALA A 257 -5.73 -11.32 -4.53
N TYR A 258 -6.20 -10.23 -5.13
CA TYR A 258 -6.06 -8.89 -4.59
C TYR A 258 -7.40 -8.16 -4.48
N TRP A 259 -7.48 -7.26 -3.50
CA TRP A 259 -8.57 -6.32 -3.34
C TRP A 259 -8.02 -4.90 -3.27
N ALA A 260 -8.81 -3.93 -3.69
CA ALA A 260 -8.60 -2.55 -3.31
C ALA A 260 -9.83 -2.02 -2.60
N THR A 261 -9.60 -1.20 -1.57
CA THR A 261 -10.68 -0.56 -0.82
C THR A 261 -10.56 0.95 -0.87
N ARG A 262 -11.72 1.59 -0.95
CA ARG A 262 -11.88 3.00 -0.65
C ARG A 262 -12.57 3.16 0.69
N ALA A 263 -11.91 3.80 1.64
CA ALA A 263 -12.46 4.09 2.96
C ALA A 263 -12.38 5.60 3.26
N VAL A 264 -13.31 6.09 4.06
CA VAL A 264 -13.40 7.51 4.41
C VAL A 264 -13.40 7.66 5.92
N LYS A 265 -12.63 8.61 6.47
CA LYS A 265 -12.79 9.07 7.84
C LYS A 265 -14.06 9.92 7.92
N PRO A 266 -15.09 9.48 8.66
CA PRO A 266 -16.37 10.21 8.70
C PRO A 266 -16.22 11.59 9.33
N VAL A 267 -17.07 12.53 8.89
CA VAL A 267 -17.24 13.82 9.55
C VAL A 267 -18.34 13.69 10.59
N ILE A 268 -18.03 13.97 11.84
CA ILE A 268 -19.01 13.96 12.93
C ILE A 268 -19.52 15.40 13.11
N ARG A 269 -20.83 15.63 12.92
CA ARG A 269 -21.49 16.91 13.19
C ARG A 269 -22.67 16.67 14.14
N ASP A 270 -22.74 17.44 15.21
CA ASP A 270 -23.85 17.40 16.20
C ASP A 270 -24.13 15.99 16.74
N GLY A 271 -23.08 15.18 16.94
CA GLY A 271 -23.19 13.79 17.39
C GLY A 271 -23.66 12.79 16.34
N TRP A 272 -23.84 13.21 15.09
CA TRP A 272 -24.22 12.36 13.98
C TRP A 272 -23.08 12.19 12.99
N THR A 273 -22.92 10.95 12.48
CA THR A 273 -21.97 10.66 11.39
C THR A 273 -22.55 11.17 10.08
N CYS A 274 -21.89 12.17 9.48
CA CYS A 274 -22.30 12.72 8.19
C CYS A 274 -21.41 12.11 7.08
N PHE A 275 -22.05 11.51 6.09
CA PHE A 275 -21.41 11.11 4.83
C PHE A 275 -21.76 12.15 3.77
N ARG A 276 -20.75 12.78 3.16
CA ARG A 276 -21.01 13.52 1.92
C ARG A 276 -21.28 12.53 0.82
N ARG A 277 -22.42 12.63 0.16
CA ARG A 277 -22.66 11.89 -1.08
C ARG A 277 -21.79 12.48 -2.19
N TYR A 278 -21.42 11.63 -3.15
CA TYR A 278 -20.63 12.02 -4.33
C TYR A 278 -21.30 13.12 -5.17
N ASP A 279 -22.61 13.27 -5.07
CA ASP A 279 -23.43 14.16 -5.91
C ASP A 279 -23.53 15.60 -5.37
N ASP A 280 -22.92 15.90 -4.22
CA ASP A 280 -23.04 17.21 -3.55
C ASP A 280 -21.84 18.15 -3.82
N ALA A 281 -21.04 17.89 -4.89
CA ALA A 281 -19.87 18.70 -5.26
C ALA A 281 -19.98 19.28 -6.68
#